data_8854104672e53d817e8a37ed682ad4d0
#
_entry.id   8854104672e53d817e8a37ed682ad4d0
#
_cell.length_a   1.000
_cell.length_b   1.000
_cell.length_c   1.000
_cell.angle_alpha   90.00
_cell.angle_beta   90.00
_cell.angle_gamma   90.00
#
_symmetry.space_group_name_H-M   'P 1'
#
loop_
_entity.id
_entity.type
_entity.pdbx_description
1 polymer ?
#
loop_
_entity_poly.entity_id
_entity_poly.type
_entity_poly.pdbx_seq_one_letter_code
_entity_poly.pdbx_strand_id
1 'polypeptide(L)'
;VTLRARGFTLLEVMIAVGITAGMALMTVGSLRGVDRARELVRAQDDAHAAARLALARLAREVSMAFLSDNFDATRFREPPTLFVGREDELLFTTFAHLRLHRDAKESDQAVVEYVVDDDPDRPGEEALFRREKARLDDEPDRGGRKDLVADRVRALRIQYWDPKRKEWVREWSSRSTEHLKELPPRVRIELEVGLADGRTE
;
A
#
# COMPACT_ATOMS: atom_id res chain seq x y z
N VAL A 1 -51.62 35.22 -52.73
CA VAL A 1 -51.38 35.52 -51.32
C VAL A 1 -49.89 35.64 -51.16
N THR A 2 -49.37 36.91 -51.09
CA THR A 2 -47.93 37.19 -50.86
C THR A 2 -47.64 37.10 -49.34
N LEU A 3 -46.94 36.07 -48.90
CA LEU A 3 -46.42 35.94 -47.56
C LEU A 3 -45.34 37.01 -47.42
N ARG A 4 -45.61 38.02 -46.62
CA ARG A 4 -44.60 39.05 -46.18
C ARG A 4 -43.59 38.34 -45.29
N ALA A 5 -42.36 38.13 -45.77
CA ALA A 5 -41.25 37.66 -44.99
C ALA A 5 -40.95 38.73 -43.90
N ARG A 6 -41.16 38.37 -42.63
CA ARG A 6 -40.75 39.18 -41.48
C ARG A 6 -39.27 38.93 -41.24
N GLY A 7 -38.43 39.97 -41.39
CA GLY A 7 -37.03 39.88 -41.03
C GLY A 7 -36.83 39.89 -39.49
N PHE A 8 -35.76 39.24 -39.01
CA PHE A 8 -35.40 39.25 -37.60
C PHE A 8 -34.97 40.68 -37.17
N THR A 9 -35.36 41.06 -35.97
CA THR A 9 -34.88 42.31 -35.36
C THR A 9 -33.50 42.11 -34.74
N LEU A 10 -32.68 43.16 -34.67
CA LEU A 10 -31.36 43.16 -34.05
C LEU A 10 -31.46 42.69 -32.59
N LEU A 11 -32.48 43.12 -31.85
CA LEU A 11 -32.75 42.77 -30.47
C LEU A 11 -32.98 41.23 -30.31
N GLU A 12 -33.73 40.66 -31.23
CA GLU A 12 -34.05 39.21 -31.20
C GLU A 12 -32.79 38.36 -31.39
N VAL A 13 -31.88 38.80 -32.29
CA VAL A 13 -30.59 38.14 -32.50
C VAL A 13 -29.70 38.28 -31.25
N MET A 14 -29.64 39.45 -30.63
CA MET A 14 -28.85 39.68 -29.41
C MET A 14 -29.34 38.82 -28.25
N ILE A 15 -30.67 38.68 -28.07
CA ILE A 15 -31.25 37.83 -27.04
C ILE A 15 -30.91 36.33 -27.32
N ALA A 16 -31.09 35.89 -28.58
CA ALA A 16 -30.77 34.51 -28.96
C ALA A 16 -29.29 34.18 -28.73
N VAL A 17 -28.37 35.07 -29.10
CA VAL A 17 -26.94 34.86 -28.83
C VAL A 17 -26.64 34.88 -27.33
N GLY A 18 -27.26 35.75 -26.55
CA GLY A 18 -27.11 35.78 -25.10
C GLY A 18 -27.56 34.49 -24.41
N ILE A 19 -28.73 33.97 -24.81
CA ILE A 19 -29.24 32.69 -24.29
C ILE A 19 -28.30 31.54 -24.68
N THR A 20 -27.88 31.47 -25.94
CA THR A 20 -27.01 30.42 -26.45
C THR A 20 -25.65 30.44 -25.74
N ALA A 21 -25.06 31.63 -25.53
CA ALA A 21 -23.83 31.79 -24.79
C ALA A 21 -23.97 31.35 -23.31
N GLY A 22 -25.09 31.71 -22.65
CA GLY A 22 -25.42 31.28 -21.31
C GLY A 22 -25.54 29.76 -21.20
N MET A 23 -26.23 29.12 -22.13
CA MET A 23 -26.33 27.65 -22.18
C MET A 23 -24.97 26.98 -22.40
N ALA A 24 -24.13 27.52 -23.29
CA ALA A 24 -22.79 27.00 -23.53
C ALA A 24 -21.91 27.09 -22.29
N LEU A 25 -21.95 28.20 -21.55
CA LEU A 25 -21.20 28.38 -20.30
C LEU A 25 -21.65 27.37 -19.22
N MET A 26 -22.97 27.16 -19.07
CA MET A 26 -23.52 26.17 -18.14
C MET A 26 -23.07 24.75 -18.50
N THR A 27 -23.09 24.39 -19.78
CA THR A 27 -22.66 23.08 -20.27
C THR A 27 -21.18 22.84 -19.98
N VAL A 28 -20.31 23.82 -20.27
CA VAL A 28 -18.88 23.73 -19.99
C VAL A 28 -18.62 23.64 -18.48
N GLY A 29 -19.35 24.40 -17.67
CA GLY A 29 -19.27 24.34 -16.20
C GLY A 29 -19.63 22.95 -15.66
N SER A 30 -20.71 22.38 -16.17
CA SER A 30 -21.16 21.02 -15.81
C SER A 30 -20.14 19.95 -16.18
N LEU A 31 -19.56 19.99 -17.38
CA LEU A 31 -18.53 19.06 -17.82
C LEU A 31 -17.28 19.10 -16.94
N ARG A 32 -16.81 20.30 -16.57
CA ARG A 32 -15.67 20.47 -15.66
C ARG A 32 -15.94 19.88 -14.26
N GLY A 33 -17.18 19.99 -13.78
CA GLY A 33 -17.61 19.37 -12.52
C GLY A 33 -17.53 17.86 -12.57
N VAL A 34 -18.00 17.26 -13.67
CA VAL A 34 -17.93 15.79 -13.87
C VAL A 34 -16.48 15.30 -13.94
N ASP A 35 -15.61 16.02 -14.65
CA ASP A 35 -14.19 15.62 -14.77
C ASP A 35 -13.47 15.64 -13.41
N ARG A 36 -13.68 16.69 -12.59
CA ARG A 36 -13.14 16.74 -11.22
C ARG A 36 -13.65 15.60 -10.34
N ALA A 37 -14.96 15.31 -10.42
CA ALA A 37 -15.52 14.19 -9.66
C ALA A 37 -14.91 12.85 -10.09
N ARG A 38 -14.70 12.65 -11.40
CA ARG A 38 -14.03 11.43 -11.92
C ARG A 38 -12.59 11.31 -11.46
N GLU A 39 -11.83 12.40 -11.41
CA GLU A 39 -10.44 12.40 -10.92
C GLU A 39 -10.37 12.01 -9.45
N LEU A 40 -11.27 12.53 -8.61
CA LEU A 40 -11.35 12.17 -7.19
C LEU A 40 -11.67 10.69 -6.99
N VAL A 41 -12.68 10.17 -7.71
CA VAL A 41 -13.06 8.75 -7.63
C VAL A 41 -11.92 7.86 -8.10
N ARG A 42 -11.24 8.18 -9.19
CA ARG A 42 -10.08 7.42 -9.67
C ARG A 42 -8.94 7.39 -8.65
N ALA A 43 -8.59 8.54 -8.08
CA ALA A 43 -7.53 8.61 -7.08
C ALA A 43 -7.85 7.77 -5.83
N GLN A 44 -9.13 7.67 -5.47
CA GLN A 44 -9.61 6.81 -4.39
C GLN A 44 -9.52 5.32 -4.76
N ASP A 45 -10.02 4.95 -5.95
CA ASP A 45 -9.97 3.58 -6.45
C ASP A 45 -8.52 3.07 -6.57
N ASP A 46 -7.59 3.92 -7.03
CA ASP A 46 -6.18 3.59 -7.16
C ASP A 46 -5.53 3.34 -5.79
N ALA A 47 -5.81 4.18 -4.78
CA ALA A 47 -5.30 3.99 -3.42
C ALA A 47 -5.81 2.68 -2.79
N HIS A 48 -7.10 2.38 -2.94
CA HIS A 48 -7.69 1.12 -2.46
C HIS A 48 -7.13 -0.10 -3.20
N ALA A 49 -6.89 0.03 -4.51
CA ALA A 49 -6.29 -1.05 -5.28
C ALA A 49 -4.86 -1.33 -4.82
N ALA A 50 -4.06 -0.28 -4.59
CA ALA A 50 -2.71 -0.39 -4.06
C ALA A 50 -2.70 -1.05 -2.67
N ALA A 51 -3.59 -0.61 -1.76
CA ALA A 51 -3.72 -1.18 -0.43
C ALA A 51 -4.11 -2.68 -0.46
N ARG A 52 -5.07 -3.06 -1.31
CA ARG A 52 -5.44 -4.49 -1.47
C ARG A 52 -4.29 -5.33 -1.99
N LEU A 53 -3.52 -4.82 -2.97
CA LEU A 53 -2.35 -5.51 -3.50
C LEU A 53 -1.25 -5.64 -2.45
N ALA A 54 -1.01 -4.57 -1.67
CA ALA A 54 -0.05 -4.58 -0.57
C ALA A 54 -0.40 -5.62 0.49
N LEU A 55 -1.67 -5.65 0.94
CA LEU A 55 -2.17 -6.64 1.90
C LEU A 55 -2.07 -8.07 1.35
N ALA A 56 -2.46 -8.30 0.10
CA ALA A 56 -2.38 -9.61 -0.53
C ALA A 56 -0.92 -10.10 -0.63
N ARG A 57 0.01 -9.21 -0.97
CA ARG A 57 1.44 -9.48 -1.02
C ARG A 57 1.97 -9.81 0.38
N LEU A 58 1.70 -8.96 1.36
CA LEU A 58 2.11 -9.14 2.75
C LEU A 58 1.59 -10.47 3.31
N ALA A 59 0.29 -10.76 3.14
CA ALA A 59 -0.29 -12.03 3.58
C ALA A 59 0.38 -13.24 2.93
N ARG A 60 0.66 -13.19 1.63
CA ARG A 60 1.38 -14.24 0.92
C ARG A 60 2.79 -14.41 1.46
N GLU A 61 3.54 -13.32 1.64
CA GLU A 61 4.93 -13.38 2.11
C GLU A 61 5.02 -13.88 3.55
N VAL A 62 4.08 -13.47 4.43
CA VAL A 62 3.97 -13.98 5.81
C VAL A 62 3.60 -15.47 5.82
N SER A 63 2.73 -15.94 4.91
CA SER A 63 2.39 -17.37 4.81
C SER A 63 3.57 -18.26 4.39
N MET A 64 4.60 -17.66 3.79
CA MET A 64 5.85 -18.33 3.40
C MET A 64 7.00 -18.03 4.38
N ALA A 65 6.70 -17.45 5.54
CA ALA A 65 7.70 -17.21 6.58
C ALA A 65 8.23 -18.54 7.11
N PHE A 66 9.52 -18.55 7.40
CA PHE A 66 10.17 -19.76 7.94
C PHE A 66 11.26 -19.42 8.94
N LEU A 67 11.55 -20.38 9.80
CA LEU A 67 12.69 -20.37 10.72
C LEU A 67 13.51 -21.62 10.46
N SER A 68 14.83 -21.50 10.49
CA SER A 68 15.76 -22.62 10.32
C SER A 68 16.70 -22.72 11.49
N ASP A 69 16.82 -23.91 12.03
CA ASP A 69 17.85 -24.26 13.01
C ASP A 69 19.19 -24.62 12.36
N ASN A 70 19.16 -24.92 11.06
CA ASN A 70 20.35 -25.30 10.30
C ASN A 70 21.00 -24.04 9.74
N PHE A 71 22.08 -23.61 10.36
CA PHE A 71 22.93 -22.51 9.87
C PHE A 71 24.39 -22.80 10.10
N ASP A 72 25.23 -22.18 9.30
CA ASP A 72 26.68 -22.31 9.44
C ASP A 72 27.20 -21.38 10.55
N ALA A 73 27.50 -21.95 11.72
CA ALA A 73 28.00 -21.22 12.88
C ALA A 73 29.40 -20.60 12.67
N THR A 74 30.12 -20.96 11.59
CA THR A 74 31.36 -20.28 11.22
C THR A 74 31.11 -18.97 10.48
N ARG A 75 29.94 -18.84 9.86
CA ARG A 75 29.52 -17.70 9.04
C ARG A 75 28.58 -16.76 9.77
N PHE A 76 27.73 -17.27 10.64
CA PHE A 76 26.70 -16.49 11.36
C PHE A 76 26.92 -16.63 12.86
N ARG A 77 26.76 -15.52 13.59
CA ARG A 77 26.82 -15.52 15.07
C ARG A 77 25.54 -16.08 15.69
N GLU A 78 24.41 -15.83 15.04
CA GLU A 78 23.08 -16.28 15.44
C GLU A 78 22.35 -16.87 14.24
N PRO A 79 21.25 -17.63 14.43
CA PRO A 79 20.40 -18.05 13.33
C PRO A 79 19.99 -16.86 12.44
N PRO A 80 20.32 -16.88 11.14
CA PRO A 80 20.06 -15.74 10.24
C PRO A 80 18.57 -15.60 9.89
N THR A 81 17.74 -16.58 10.28
CA THR A 81 16.29 -16.56 10.09
C THR A 81 15.60 -16.02 11.32
N LEU A 82 14.58 -15.18 11.12
CA LEU A 82 13.85 -14.54 12.20
C LEU A 82 12.40 -14.25 11.82
N PHE A 83 11.59 -14.04 12.85
CA PHE A 83 10.28 -13.45 12.77
C PHE A 83 10.13 -12.50 13.96
N VAL A 84 10.13 -11.20 13.72
CA VAL A 84 10.00 -10.15 14.71
C VAL A 84 8.93 -9.20 14.25
N GLY A 85 7.86 -9.09 15.01
CA GLY A 85 6.75 -8.22 14.70
C GLY A 85 6.36 -7.35 15.88
N ARG A 86 6.00 -6.12 15.57
CA ARG A 86 5.33 -5.15 16.44
C ARG A 86 3.96 -4.84 15.88
N GLU A 87 3.26 -3.94 16.52
CA GLU A 87 1.91 -3.53 16.07
C GLU A 87 1.93 -2.85 14.68
N ASP A 88 3.01 -2.15 14.33
CA ASP A 88 3.19 -1.29 13.16
C ASP A 88 4.36 -1.68 12.24
N GLU A 89 5.09 -2.71 12.61
CA GLU A 89 6.29 -3.16 11.91
C GLU A 89 6.39 -4.69 11.92
N LEU A 90 6.81 -5.27 10.82
CA LEU A 90 7.03 -6.71 10.70
C LEU A 90 8.30 -7.02 9.91
N LEU A 91 9.27 -7.66 10.57
CA LEU A 91 10.53 -8.12 10.00
C LEU A 91 10.61 -9.65 10.08
N PHE A 92 10.75 -10.33 8.94
CA PHE A 92 10.75 -11.78 8.90
C PHE A 92 11.53 -12.35 7.71
N THR A 93 11.91 -13.60 7.83
CA THR A 93 12.51 -14.37 6.74
C THR A 93 11.43 -15.14 6.00
N THR A 94 11.47 -15.12 4.66
CA THR A 94 10.47 -15.74 3.80
C THR A 94 11.11 -16.44 2.59
N PHE A 95 10.42 -17.43 2.03
CA PHE A 95 10.74 -18.04 0.73
C PHE A 95 10.06 -17.35 -0.46
N ALA A 96 9.54 -16.14 -0.27
CA ALA A 96 8.79 -15.42 -1.30
C ALA A 96 9.67 -14.62 -2.28
N HIS A 97 11.01 -14.70 -2.17
CA HIS A 97 11.90 -14.00 -3.09
C HIS A 97 11.77 -14.55 -4.51
N LEU A 98 11.50 -13.66 -5.46
CA LEU A 98 11.40 -14.01 -6.87
C LEU A 98 12.70 -13.59 -7.59
N ARG A 99 13.44 -14.58 -8.09
CA ARG A 99 14.59 -14.32 -8.96
C ARG A 99 14.11 -13.74 -10.28
N LEU A 100 14.47 -12.49 -10.56
CA LEU A 100 14.10 -11.80 -11.80
C LEU A 100 15.03 -12.14 -12.97
N HIS A 101 16.24 -12.62 -12.69
CA HIS A 101 17.23 -12.98 -13.69
C HIS A 101 17.58 -14.45 -13.62
N ARG A 102 17.63 -15.12 -14.77
CA ARG A 102 17.85 -16.57 -14.90
C ARG A 102 19.16 -17.04 -14.24
N ASP A 103 20.22 -16.19 -14.27
CA ASP A 103 21.56 -16.52 -13.79
C ASP A 103 21.92 -15.80 -12.49
N ALA A 104 20.96 -15.16 -11.83
CA ALA A 104 21.18 -14.52 -10.54
C ALA A 104 21.55 -15.58 -9.50
N LYS A 105 22.71 -15.41 -8.86
CA LYS A 105 23.16 -16.24 -7.73
C LYS A 105 22.42 -15.81 -6.45
N GLU A 106 21.10 -15.72 -6.54
CA GLU A 106 20.22 -15.34 -5.45
C GLU A 106 19.50 -16.57 -4.93
N SER A 107 19.31 -16.63 -3.61
CA SER A 107 18.46 -17.63 -2.96
C SER A 107 16.99 -17.26 -3.20
N ASP A 108 16.09 -18.20 -3.02
CA ASP A 108 14.66 -17.98 -2.86
C ASP A 108 14.30 -17.41 -1.46
N GLN A 109 15.29 -17.36 -0.58
CA GLN A 109 15.19 -16.81 0.77
C GLN A 109 15.51 -15.32 0.78
N ALA A 110 14.71 -14.55 1.49
CA ALA A 110 14.96 -13.14 1.74
C ALA A 110 14.53 -12.74 3.15
N VAL A 111 15.12 -11.69 3.68
CA VAL A 111 14.57 -10.94 4.80
C VAL A 111 13.68 -9.85 4.23
N VAL A 112 12.45 -9.79 4.73
CA VAL A 112 11.46 -8.79 4.34
C VAL A 112 11.01 -8.03 5.57
N GLU A 113 10.89 -6.71 5.42
CA GLU A 113 10.33 -5.81 6.41
C GLU A 113 9.20 -5.00 5.80
N TYR A 114 8.13 -4.84 6.57
CA TYR A 114 7.05 -3.92 6.28
C TYR A 114 6.98 -2.88 7.39
N VAL A 115 6.95 -1.62 7.02
CA VAL A 115 6.94 -0.48 7.94
C VAL A 115 6.17 0.69 7.33
N VAL A 116 5.44 1.42 8.15
CA VAL A 116 4.85 2.71 7.77
C VAL A 116 5.88 3.81 8.09
N ASP A 117 6.13 4.69 7.11
CA ASP A 117 7.11 5.76 7.22
C ASP A 117 6.65 6.96 6.36
N ASP A 118 7.27 8.12 6.56
CA ASP A 118 6.99 9.33 5.80
C ASP A 118 7.15 9.10 4.29
N ASP A 119 6.17 9.56 3.49
CA ASP A 119 6.26 9.52 2.03
C ASP A 119 7.20 10.63 1.53
N PRO A 120 8.35 10.30 0.91
CA PRO A 120 9.30 11.29 0.43
C PRO A 120 8.75 12.18 -0.68
N ASP A 121 7.77 11.70 -1.43
CA ASP A 121 7.14 12.41 -2.55
C ASP A 121 5.92 13.27 -2.09
N ARG A 122 5.43 13.04 -0.85
CA ARG A 122 4.25 13.71 -0.28
C ARG A 122 4.48 14.12 1.17
N PRO A 123 5.12 15.27 1.42
CA PRO A 123 5.40 15.73 2.77
C PRO A 123 4.14 15.79 3.67
N GLY A 124 4.20 15.14 4.82
CA GLY A 124 3.09 15.07 5.79
C GLY A 124 2.08 13.95 5.54
N GLU A 125 2.31 13.10 4.54
CA GLU A 125 1.60 11.84 4.34
C GLU A 125 2.52 10.67 4.68
N GLU A 126 1.94 9.58 5.20
CA GLU A 126 2.63 8.33 5.46
C GLU A 126 2.32 7.30 4.38
N ALA A 127 3.23 6.36 4.19
CA ALA A 127 3.13 5.30 3.21
C ALA A 127 3.64 3.98 3.77
N LEU A 128 3.13 2.88 3.23
CA LEU A 128 3.63 1.54 3.53
C LEU A 128 4.82 1.23 2.64
N PHE A 129 5.93 0.96 3.27
CA PHE A 129 7.16 0.52 2.61
C PHE A 129 7.41 -0.95 2.86
N ARG A 130 8.01 -1.57 1.86
CA ARG A 130 8.55 -2.92 1.93
C ARG A 130 10.05 -2.86 1.66
N ARG A 131 10.84 -3.31 2.61
CA ARG A 131 12.27 -3.50 2.43
C ARG A 131 12.56 -4.98 2.19
N GLU A 132 13.35 -5.29 1.19
CA GLU A 132 13.78 -6.65 0.89
C GLU A 132 15.30 -6.74 0.84
N LYS A 133 15.82 -7.73 1.55
CA LYS A 133 17.23 -8.11 1.55
C LYS A 133 17.36 -9.55 1.09
N ALA A 134 17.81 -9.74 -0.15
CA ALA A 134 17.93 -11.06 -0.79
C ALA A 134 19.05 -11.93 -0.20
N ARG A 135 19.90 -11.39 0.67
CA ARG A 135 20.98 -12.11 1.31
C ARG A 135 20.82 -12.09 2.82
N LEU A 136 20.78 -13.27 3.41
CA LEU A 136 20.79 -13.44 4.86
C LEU A 136 22.19 -13.14 5.42
N ASP A 137 22.24 -12.33 6.46
CA ASP A 137 23.45 -11.99 7.23
C ASP A 137 23.10 -11.70 8.71
N ASP A 138 24.12 -11.28 9.49
CA ASP A 138 23.96 -10.98 10.92
C ASP A 138 23.25 -9.64 11.21
N GLU A 139 22.96 -8.82 10.19
CA GLU A 139 22.29 -7.53 10.30
C GLU A 139 20.99 -7.49 9.47
N PRO A 140 19.96 -8.28 9.84
CA PRO A 140 18.73 -8.41 9.05
C PRO A 140 17.93 -7.11 8.95
N ASP A 141 18.08 -6.22 9.90
CA ASP A 141 17.45 -4.91 10.02
C ASP A 141 18.12 -3.83 9.15
N ARG A 142 19.27 -4.13 8.51
CA ARG A 142 20.05 -3.16 7.74
C ARG A 142 20.22 -3.55 6.29
N GLY A 143 20.29 -2.51 5.43
CA GLY A 143 20.49 -2.68 3.99
C GLY A 143 19.27 -3.24 3.26
N GLY A 144 19.48 -3.75 2.05
CA GLY A 144 18.38 -4.16 1.17
C GLY A 144 17.79 -3.00 0.38
N ARG A 145 16.72 -3.29 -0.37
CA ARG A 145 15.99 -2.30 -1.19
C ARG A 145 14.63 -2.01 -0.53
N LYS A 146 14.36 -0.73 -0.29
CA LYS A 146 13.09 -0.24 0.24
C LYS A 146 12.23 0.27 -0.93
N ASP A 147 11.06 -0.31 -1.12
CA ASP A 147 10.09 0.03 -2.15
C ASP A 147 8.79 0.51 -1.52
N LEU A 148 8.18 1.53 -2.11
CA LEU A 148 6.82 1.97 -1.77
C LEU A 148 5.81 0.91 -2.27
N VAL A 149 4.89 0.46 -1.42
CA VAL A 149 3.87 -0.54 -1.77
C VAL A 149 2.44 -0.02 -1.66
N ALA A 150 2.19 0.95 -0.80
CA ALA A 150 0.92 1.68 -0.76
C ALA A 150 1.15 3.09 -0.25
N ASP A 151 0.59 4.08 -0.92
CA ASP A 151 0.58 5.47 -0.49
C ASP A 151 -0.62 5.78 0.41
N ARG A 152 -0.59 6.97 1.05
CA ARG A 152 -1.67 7.47 1.92
C ARG A 152 -2.09 6.50 3.00
N VAL A 153 -1.16 5.78 3.55
CA VAL A 153 -1.39 4.87 4.68
C VAL A 153 -1.44 5.70 5.96
N ARG A 154 -2.46 5.47 6.79
CA ARG A 154 -2.60 6.11 8.10
C ARG A 154 -2.19 5.23 9.24
N ALA A 155 -2.40 3.92 9.09
CA ALA A 155 -1.97 2.97 10.08
C ALA A 155 -1.82 1.57 9.49
N LEU A 156 -0.83 0.86 9.99
CA LEU A 156 -0.69 -0.58 9.86
C LEU A 156 -0.88 -1.15 11.26
N ARG A 157 -1.80 -2.11 11.43
CA ARG A 157 -2.00 -2.81 12.70
C ARG A 157 -1.80 -4.29 12.50
N ILE A 158 -0.87 -4.87 13.25
CA ILE A 158 -0.54 -6.29 13.18
C ILE A 158 -0.72 -6.90 14.57
N GLN A 159 -1.38 -8.03 14.61
CA GLN A 159 -1.60 -8.81 15.84
C GLN A 159 -1.24 -10.27 15.59
N TYR A 160 -0.71 -10.91 16.60
CA TYR A 160 -0.21 -12.27 16.57
C TYR A 160 -1.02 -13.12 17.55
N TRP A 161 -1.50 -14.28 17.11
CA TRP A 161 -2.22 -15.19 18.00
C TRP A 161 -1.24 -15.96 18.86
N ASP A 162 -1.33 -15.77 20.17
CA ASP A 162 -0.57 -16.57 21.14
C ASP A 162 -1.39 -17.78 21.60
N PRO A 163 -1.01 -19.00 21.20
CA PRO A 163 -1.71 -20.21 21.60
C PRO A 163 -1.54 -20.55 23.09
N LYS A 164 -0.46 -20.08 23.75
CA LYS A 164 -0.18 -20.31 25.16
C LYS A 164 -1.10 -19.48 26.04
N ARG A 165 -1.28 -18.21 25.67
CA ARG A 165 -2.16 -17.24 26.36
C ARG A 165 -3.61 -17.27 25.86
N LYS A 166 -3.85 -17.84 24.67
CA LYS A 166 -5.15 -17.85 23.97
C LYS A 166 -5.70 -16.44 23.68
N GLU A 167 -4.82 -15.53 23.35
CA GLU A 167 -5.16 -14.13 23.05
C GLU A 167 -4.37 -13.57 21.87
N TRP A 168 -4.81 -12.43 21.35
CA TRP A 168 -4.08 -11.67 20.36
C TRP A 168 -3.11 -10.72 21.06
N VAL A 169 -1.81 -10.86 20.75
CA VAL A 169 -0.73 -10.00 21.26
C VAL A 169 -0.25 -9.05 20.17
N ARG A 170 0.32 -7.92 20.58
CA ARG A 170 0.79 -6.86 19.66
C ARG A 170 2.26 -7.02 19.27
N GLU A 171 2.96 -7.92 19.93
CA GLU A 171 4.38 -8.18 19.69
C GLU A 171 4.61 -9.67 19.60
N TRP A 172 5.52 -10.07 18.72
CA TRP A 172 6.00 -11.44 18.58
C TRP A 172 7.47 -11.42 18.22
N SER A 173 8.27 -12.24 18.87
CA SER A 173 9.69 -12.40 18.53
C SER A 173 10.14 -13.83 18.65
N SER A 174 10.56 -14.42 17.53
CA SER A 174 11.17 -15.75 17.47
C SER A 174 12.53 -15.81 18.21
N ARG A 175 13.04 -14.65 18.65
CA ARG A 175 14.28 -14.52 19.44
C ARG A 175 14.00 -14.33 20.92
N SER A 176 12.75 -14.11 21.33
CA SER A 176 12.37 -14.02 22.73
C SER A 176 12.39 -15.38 23.42
N THR A 177 12.58 -15.42 24.72
CA THR A 177 12.53 -16.65 25.51
C THR A 177 11.13 -17.29 25.50
N GLU A 178 10.08 -16.50 25.32
CA GLU A 178 8.69 -16.94 25.34
C GLU A 178 8.29 -17.67 24.05
N HIS A 179 8.80 -17.21 22.90
CA HIS A 179 8.49 -17.72 21.56
C HIS A 179 9.76 -18.11 20.78
N LEU A 180 10.76 -18.59 21.51
CA LEU A 180 12.05 -18.93 20.91
C LEU A 180 11.89 -19.95 19.79
N LYS A 181 12.29 -19.54 18.57
CA LYS A 181 12.19 -20.34 17.34
C LYS A 181 10.75 -20.75 16.96
N GLU A 182 9.77 -20.01 17.41
CA GLU A 182 8.35 -20.25 17.08
C GLU A 182 7.83 -19.17 16.13
N LEU A 183 7.04 -19.60 15.13
CA LEU A 183 6.23 -18.69 14.30
C LEU A 183 4.84 -18.54 14.92
N PRO A 184 4.21 -17.37 14.82
CA PRO A 184 2.82 -17.22 15.23
C PRO A 184 1.91 -18.06 14.32
N PRO A 185 1.00 -18.87 14.86
CA PRO A 185 0.11 -19.73 14.05
C PRO A 185 -0.93 -18.91 13.27
N ARG A 186 -1.20 -17.68 13.67
CA ARG A 186 -2.09 -16.75 12.98
C ARG A 186 -1.58 -15.32 13.14
N VAL A 187 -1.66 -14.55 12.07
CA VAL A 187 -1.36 -13.12 12.04
C VAL A 187 -2.58 -12.40 11.51
N ARG A 188 -3.03 -11.36 12.21
CA ARG A 188 -4.07 -10.46 11.77
C ARG A 188 -3.41 -9.17 11.30
N ILE A 189 -3.76 -8.72 10.11
CA ILE A 189 -3.18 -7.52 9.51
C ILE A 189 -4.32 -6.61 9.06
N GLU A 190 -4.29 -5.38 9.52
CA GLU A 190 -5.23 -4.33 9.17
C GLU A 190 -4.44 -3.14 8.63
N LEU A 191 -4.85 -2.64 7.47
CA LEU A 191 -4.24 -1.47 6.82
C LEU A 191 -5.31 -0.40 6.66
N GLU A 192 -5.09 0.74 7.29
CA GLU A 192 -5.95 1.90 7.22
C GLU A 192 -5.40 2.87 6.19
N VAL A 193 -6.19 3.23 5.18
CA VAL A 193 -5.79 4.15 4.12
C VAL A 193 -6.58 5.45 4.18
N GLY A 194 -5.90 6.56 3.91
CA GLY A 194 -6.53 7.87 3.81
C GLY A 194 -7.20 8.05 2.46
N LEU A 195 -8.45 8.51 2.46
CA LEU A 195 -9.15 8.90 1.25
C LEU A 195 -8.74 10.31 0.82
N ALA A 196 -8.86 10.59 -0.48
CA ALA A 196 -8.53 11.90 -1.07
C ALA A 196 -9.38 13.07 -0.49
N ASP A 197 -10.50 12.76 0.17
CA ASP A 197 -11.41 13.71 0.83
C ASP A 197 -11.13 13.87 2.34
N GLY A 198 -10.07 13.26 2.87
CA GLY A 198 -9.71 13.31 4.28
C GLY A 198 -10.46 12.33 5.19
N ARG A 199 -11.31 11.45 4.64
CA ARG A 199 -11.96 10.37 5.38
C ARG A 199 -11.04 9.16 5.50
N THR A 200 -11.32 8.30 6.46
CA THR A 200 -10.64 7.02 6.69
C THR A 200 -11.58 5.87 6.42
N GLU A 201 -11.05 4.83 5.86
CA GLU A 201 -11.71 3.53 5.70
C GLU A 201 -10.84 2.38 6.19
#